data_21a72ed0a1b66ce36db84b3f6600c4d7
#
_entry.id   21a72ed0a1b66ce36db84b3f6600c4d7
#
_cell.length_a   1.000
_cell.length_b   1.000
_cell.length_c   1.000
_cell.angle_alpha   90.00
_cell.angle_beta   90.00
_cell.angle_gamma   90.00
#
_symmetry.space_group_name_H-M   'P 1'
#
loop_
_entity.id
_entity.type
_entity.pdbx_description
1 polymer ?
#
loop_
_entity_poly.entity_id
_entity_poly.type
_entity_poly.pdbx_seq_one_letter_code
_entity_poly.pdbx_strand_id
1 'polypeptide(L)'
;SQAAQKIRQLACWMVANGVKKGDHVAVTGKNSPQWAISFISAMYAGAIAVPLDYALHDSEVKNLMRVANPKMIFSDEEKYDFFSENFSDSIICSLSPKFQETYVYNLLAEQAVQLPQGQQDDIAAILFTSGTTGNPKGVVLSQKNLISDAFIAQTNLSIFETDIFYALLPIHHGYTMQAAFICPISVGAEIVFGKSMAVTRLMKELKEGGITIMLGVPLLYNKLLSGIRKGIRAKGPVVSLIMKFLMNLSFVLRKITEHNY
;
A
#
# COMPACT_ATOMS: atom_id res chain seq x y z
N SER A 1 0.36 -19.26 -4.00
CA SER A 1 1.46 -18.32 -4.26
C SER A 1 2.41 -18.23 -3.07
N GLN A 2 3.64 -17.80 -3.28
CA GLN A 2 4.63 -17.57 -2.19
C GLN A 2 4.12 -16.52 -1.20
N ALA A 3 3.43 -15.48 -1.66
CA ALA A 3 2.83 -14.45 -0.80
C ALA A 3 1.81 -15.06 0.17
N ALA A 4 0.90 -15.91 -0.31
CA ALA A 4 -0.08 -16.58 0.55
C ALA A 4 0.57 -17.45 1.62
N GLN A 5 1.67 -18.14 1.28
CA GLN A 5 2.43 -18.93 2.25
C GLN A 5 3.04 -18.03 3.33
N LYS A 6 3.68 -16.92 2.94
CA LYS A 6 4.28 -15.95 3.88
C LYS A 6 3.24 -15.30 4.79
N ILE A 7 2.08 -14.93 4.24
CA ILE A 7 0.95 -14.39 5.01
C ILE A 7 0.51 -15.39 6.07
N ARG A 8 0.31 -16.65 5.70
CA ARG A 8 -0.12 -17.68 6.64
C ARG A 8 0.92 -17.95 7.74
N GLN A 9 2.20 -18.04 7.36
CA GLN A 9 3.30 -18.25 8.29
C GLN A 9 3.36 -17.12 9.33
N LEU A 10 3.33 -15.87 8.87
CA LEU A 10 3.36 -14.71 9.75
C LEU A 10 2.13 -14.61 10.65
N ALA A 11 0.92 -14.89 10.13
CA ALA A 11 -0.30 -14.93 10.93
C ALA A 11 -0.23 -16.00 12.02
N CYS A 12 0.27 -17.20 11.73
CA CYS A 12 0.50 -18.24 12.73
C CYS A 12 1.48 -17.78 13.80
N TRP A 13 2.57 -17.11 13.40
CA TRP A 13 3.54 -16.57 14.35
C TRP A 13 2.92 -15.49 15.25
N MET A 14 2.11 -14.57 14.70
CA MET A 14 1.40 -13.57 15.49
C MET A 14 0.52 -14.20 16.56
N VAL A 15 -0.28 -15.22 16.21
CA VAL A 15 -1.16 -15.91 17.15
C VAL A 15 -0.34 -16.68 18.19
N ALA A 16 0.75 -17.34 17.81
CA ALA A 16 1.68 -18.01 18.73
C ALA A 16 2.32 -17.05 19.74
N ASN A 17 2.52 -15.78 19.33
CA ASN A 17 3.05 -14.72 20.20
C ASN A 17 1.95 -13.87 20.87
N GLY A 18 0.75 -14.42 21.00
CA GLY A 18 -0.31 -13.89 21.86
C GLY A 18 -1.22 -12.84 21.21
N VAL A 19 -1.17 -12.65 19.89
CA VAL A 19 -2.17 -11.85 19.15
C VAL A 19 -3.48 -12.62 19.14
N LYS A 20 -4.55 -11.96 19.56
CA LYS A 20 -5.91 -12.51 19.63
C LYS A 20 -6.83 -11.80 18.65
N LYS A 21 -7.97 -12.42 18.36
CA LYS A 21 -9.02 -11.79 17.55
C LYS A 21 -9.45 -10.44 18.17
N GLY A 22 -9.40 -9.39 17.39
CA GLY A 22 -9.73 -8.03 17.80
C GLY A 22 -8.57 -7.22 18.39
N ASP A 23 -7.39 -7.82 18.61
CA ASP A 23 -6.21 -7.04 18.98
C ASP A 23 -5.78 -6.13 17.83
N HIS A 24 -5.19 -4.98 18.14
CA HIS A 24 -4.66 -4.08 17.14
C HIS A 24 -3.22 -4.44 16.77
N VAL A 25 -2.93 -4.41 15.47
CA VAL A 25 -1.59 -4.60 14.92
C VAL A 25 -1.26 -3.40 14.03
N ALA A 26 -0.31 -2.60 14.44
CA ALA A 26 0.12 -1.44 13.68
C ALA A 26 1.13 -1.83 12.59
N VAL A 27 1.00 -1.21 11.41
CA VAL A 27 1.93 -1.41 10.29
C VAL A 27 2.32 -0.04 9.74
N THR A 28 3.61 0.30 9.81
CA THR A 28 4.15 1.56 9.31
C THR A 28 5.43 1.34 8.53
N GLY A 29 5.62 2.10 7.46
CA GLY A 29 6.78 1.98 6.58
C GLY A 29 6.45 2.36 5.15
N LYS A 30 7.47 2.38 4.30
CA LYS A 30 7.32 2.60 2.86
C LYS A 30 6.61 1.41 2.20
N ASN A 31 5.95 1.68 1.08
CA ASN A 31 5.33 0.63 0.27
C ASN A 31 6.34 -0.49 -0.03
N SER A 32 6.01 -1.71 0.36
CA SER A 32 6.87 -2.88 0.17
C SER A 32 6.07 -4.18 0.25
N PRO A 33 6.58 -5.29 -0.30
CA PRO A 33 5.98 -6.61 -0.09
C PRO A 33 5.89 -6.97 1.40
N GLN A 34 6.87 -6.56 2.22
CA GLN A 34 6.89 -6.79 3.66
C GLN A 34 5.73 -6.09 4.36
N TRP A 35 5.49 -4.82 4.03
CA TRP A 35 4.35 -4.05 4.54
C TRP A 35 3.02 -4.74 4.16
N ALA A 36 2.87 -5.09 2.89
CA ALA A 36 1.67 -5.73 2.37
C ALA A 36 1.37 -7.07 3.05
N ILE A 37 2.40 -7.91 3.20
CA ILE A 37 2.29 -9.21 3.88
C ILE A 37 1.93 -9.01 5.36
N SER A 38 2.56 -8.07 6.07
CA SER A 38 2.26 -7.79 7.48
C SER A 38 0.81 -7.33 7.67
N PHE A 39 0.33 -6.44 6.79
CA PHE A 39 -1.04 -5.93 6.85
C PHE A 39 -2.08 -7.06 6.65
N ILE A 40 -1.93 -7.89 5.61
CA ILE A 40 -2.85 -9.02 5.37
C ILE A 40 -2.72 -10.08 6.46
N SER A 41 -1.49 -10.34 6.95
CA SER A 41 -1.27 -11.33 8.02
C SER A 41 -1.96 -10.94 9.31
N ALA A 42 -2.01 -9.64 9.67
CA ALA A 42 -2.74 -9.15 10.83
C ALA A 42 -4.23 -9.50 10.71
N MET A 43 -4.86 -9.21 9.58
CA MET A 43 -6.26 -9.58 9.34
C MET A 43 -6.47 -11.09 9.33
N TYR A 44 -5.52 -11.85 8.76
CA TYR A 44 -5.59 -13.31 8.72
C TYR A 44 -5.41 -13.96 10.09
N ALA A 45 -4.69 -13.29 11.01
CA ALA A 45 -4.60 -13.65 12.44
C ALA A 45 -5.85 -13.24 13.25
N GLY A 46 -6.85 -12.63 12.62
CA GLY A 46 -8.06 -12.11 13.27
C GLY A 46 -7.86 -10.77 13.98
N ALA A 47 -6.69 -10.16 13.85
CA ALA A 47 -6.41 -8.84 14.41
C ALA A 47 -6.95 -7.73 13.52
N ILE A 48 -7.03 -6.54 14.09
CA ILE A 48 -7.41 -5.30 13.41
C ILE A 48 -6.14 -4.61 12.95
N ALA A 49 -5.95 -4.50 11.64
CA ALA A 49 -4.78 -3.82 11.08
C ALA A 49 -4.92 -2.30 11.23
N VAL A 50 -3.85 -1.66 11.71
CA VAL A 50 -3.78 -0.20 11.90
C VAL A 50 -2.63 0.34 11.05
N PRO A 51 -2.88 0.67 9.78
CA PRO A 51 -1.86 1.25 8.92
C PRO A 51 -1.60 2.70 9.32
N LEU A 52 -0.31 3.06 9.44
CA LEU A 52 0.11 4.39 9.81
C LEU A 52 0.99 5.01 8.73
N ASP A 53 0.86 6.31 8.56
CA ASP A 53 1.76 7.07 7.70
C ASP A 53 3.18 7.07 8.29
N TYR A 54 4.15 6.57 7.53
CA TYR A 54 5.55 6.53 7.93
C TYR A 54 6.19 7.93 8.02
N ALA A 55 5.57 8.95 7.39
CA ALA A 55 6.05 10.33 7.38
C ALA A 55 5.60 11.14 8.61
N LEU A 56 4.77 10.60 9.49
CA LEU A 56 4.33 11.26 10.71
C LEU A 56 5.50 11.59 11.64
N HIS A 57 5.42 12.74 12.31
CA HIS A 57 6.34 13.08 13.37
C HIS A 57 6.16 12.20 14.61
N ASP A 58 7.20 12.01 15.39
CA ASP A 58 7.21 11.11 16.55
C ASP A 58 6.12 11.46 17.59
N SER A 59 5.81 12.75 17.76
CA SER A 59 4.72 13.21 18.63
C SER A 59 3.34 12.78 18.14
N GLU A 60 3.12 12.79 16.82
CA GLU A 60 1.88 12.34 16.19
C GLU A 60 1.75 10.82 16.31
N VAL A 61 2.85 10.10 16.05
CA VAL A 61 2.91 8.64 16.22
C VAL A 61 2.57 8.27 17.67
N LYS A 62 3.19 8.92 18.67
CA LYS A 62 2.88 8.66 20.09
C LYS A 62 1.41 8.88 20.43
N ASN A 63 0.79 9.91 19.88
CA ASN A 63 -0.63 10.19 20.09
C ASN A 63 -1.53 9.12 19.46
N LEU A 64 -1.23 8.71 18.22
CA LEU A 64 -1.94 7.62 17.54
C LEU A 64 -1.80 6.29 18.25
N MET A 65 -0.57 5.94 18.67
CA MET A 65 -0.29 4.68 19.37
C MET A 65 -1.00 4.59 20.72
N ARG A 66 -1.12 5.72 21.44
CA ARG A 66 -1.88 5.76 22.70
C ARG A 66 -3.35 5.41 22.49
N VAL A 67 -3.94 5.84 21.35
CA VAL A 67 -5.33 5.53 21.01
C VAL A 67 -5.48 4.13 20.45
N ALA A 68 -4.57 3.73 19.56
CA ALA A 68 -4.59 2.43 18.93
C ALA A 68 -4.22 1.28 19.88
N ASN A 69 -3.34 1.55 20.83
CA ASN A 69 -2.81 0.57 21.80
C ASN A 69 -2.49 -0.79 21.16
N PRO A 70 -1.59 -0.84 20.16
CA PRO A 70 -1.35 -2.06 19.40
C PRO A 70 -0.60 -3.10 20.21
N LYS A 71 -1.02 -4.36 20.07
CA LYS A 71 -0.30 -5.52 20.64
C LYS A 71 1.02 -5.77 19.94
N MET A 72 1.09 -5.42 18.64
CA MET A 72 2.26 -5.65 17.80
C MET A 72 2.43 -4.49 16.81
N ILE A 73 3.67 -4.15 16.50
CA ILE A 73 4.03 -3.06 15.58
C ILE A 73 5.03 -3.57 14.56
N PHE A 74 4.69 -3.44 13.27
CA PHE A 74 5.61 -3.65 12.15
C PHE A 74 6.13 -2.30 11.67
N SER A 75 7.45 -2.14 11.67
CA SER A 75 8.12 -0.89 11.29
C SER A 75 9.27 -1.13 10.33
N ASP A 76 9.53 -0.17 9.42
CA ASP A 76 10.77 -0.15 8.65
C ASP A 76 11.97 0.31 9.52
N GLU A 77 13.18 0.26 8.93
CA GLU A 77 14.41 0.52 9.67
C GLU A 77 14.52 1.96 10.21
N GLU A 78 13.84 2.92 9.57
CA GLU A 78 13.97 4.35 9.92
C GLU A 78 13.33 4.66 11.28
N LYS A 79 12.30 3.91 11.67
CA LYS A 79 11.58 4.10 12.93
C LYS A 79 11.64 2.90 13.89
N TYR A 80 12.38 1.86 13.55
CA TYR A 80 12.45 0.64 14.36
C TYR A 80 12.93 0.92 15.78
N ASP A 81 14.06 1.64 15.93
CA ASP A 81 14.62 1.98 17.22
C ASP A 81 13.67 2.87 18.04
N PHE A 82 13.02 3.84 17.40
CA PHE A 82 12.01 4.69 18.04
C PHE A 82 10.87 3.85 18.64
N PHE A 83 10.35 2.85 17.92
CA PHE A 83 9.29 2.00 18.45
C PHE A 83 9.80 1.09 19.55
N SER A 84 10.97 0.51 19.41
CA SER A 84 11.58 -0.37 20.42
C SER A 84 11.84 0.35 21.76
N GLU A 85 12.23 1.62 21.71
CA GLU A 85 12.51 2.41 22.90
C GLU A 85 11.25 2.97 23.59
N ASN A 86 10.19 3.25 22.82
CA ASN A 86 9.02 3.98 23.34
C ASN A 86 7.76 3.12 23.55
N PHE A 87 7.73 1.86 23.08
CA PHE A 87 6.52 1.00 23.11
C PHE A 87 6.86 -0.41 23.59
N SER A 88 7.45 -0.52 24.81
CA SER A 88 7.89 -1.78 25.42
C SER A 88 6.76 -2.80 25.65
N ASP A 89 5.51 -2.34 25.71
CA ASP A 89 4.34 -3.20 25.90
C ASP A 89 3.87 -3.88 24.61
N SER A 90 4.42 -3.45 23.46
CA SER A 90 4.14 -4.00 22.14
C SER A 90 5.30 -4.86 21.64
N ILE A 91 4.99 -5.91 20.88
CA ILE A 91 6.01 -6.68 20.17
C ILE A 91 6.42 -5.91 18.92
N ILE A 92 7.71 -5.56 18.79
CA ILE A 92 8.23 -4.80 17.67
C ILE A 92 8.84 -5.75 16.63
N CYS A 93 8.35 -5.65 15.40
CA CYS A 93 8.79 -6.44 14.26
C CYS A 93 9.33 -5.54 13.15
N SER A 94 10.34 -6.02 12.44
CA SER A 94 10.99 -5.25 11.37
C SER A 94 10.49 -5.64 9.98
N LEU A 95 10.23 -4.63 9.15
CA LEU A 95 10.03 -4.77 7.71
C LEU A 95 11.36 -4.80 6.93
N SER A 96 12.48 -4.51 7.60
CA SER A 96 13.82 -4.47 7.01
C SER A 96 14.66 -5.67 7.44
N PRO A 97 15.40 -6.30 6.52
CA PRO A 97 16.31 -7.39 6.84
C PRO A 97 17.53 -6.95 7.68
N LYS A 98 17.69 -5.65 7.96
CA LYS A 98 18.72 -5.14 8.85
C LYS A 98 18.58 -5.71 10.27
N PHE A 99 17.36 -5.93 10.74
CA PHE A 99 17.03 -6.48 12.06
C PHE A 99 16.59 -7.93 11.92
N GLN A 100 17.54 -8.84 11.68
CA GLN A 100 17.31 -10.25 11.28
C GLN A 100 16.40 -11.03 12.23
N GLU A 101 16.55 -10.85 13.55
CA GLU A 101 15.77 -11.60 14.55
C GLU A 101 14.29 -11.26 14.55
N THR A 102 13.95 -10.01 14.23
CA THR A 102 12.57 -9.50 14.20
C THR A 102 12.06 -9.29 12.77
N TYR A 103 12.86 -9.67 11.75
CA TYR A 103 12.50 -9.49 10.35
C TYR A 103 11.31 -10.35 9.95
N VAL A 104 10.29 -9.72 9.40
CA VAL A 104 9.00 -10.30 9.04
C VAL A 104 9.06 -11.65 8.30
N TYR A 105 10.09 -11.88 7.47
CA TYR A 105 10.23 -13.13 6.73
C TYR A 105 10.96 -14.24 7.51
N ASN A 106 11.54 -13.91 8.65
CA ASN A 106 12.20 -14.86 9.54
C ASN A 106 11.29 -15.29 10.70
N LEU A 107 10.13 -14.62 10.88
CA LEU A 107 9.19 -14.92 11.95
C LEU A 107 8.35 -16.17 11.59
N LEU A 108 8.63 -17.27 12.26
CA LEU A 108 7.99 -18.57 12.04
C LEU A 108 7.45 -19.11 13.35
N ALA A 109 6.22 -19.64 13.35
CA ALA A 109 5.68 -20.34 14.50
C ALA A 109 6.41 -21.68 14.67
N GLU A 110 6.88 -21.97 15.88
CA GLU A 110 7.55 -23.23 16.20
C GLU A 110 6.58 -24.42 16.25
N GLN A 111 5.30 -24.14 16.49
CA GLN A 111 4.25 -25.15 16.62
C GLN A 111 3.08 -24.86 15.68
N ALA A 112 2.29 -25.89 15.40
CA ALA A 112 1.06 -25.72 14.64
C ALA A 112 0.06 -24.85 15.42
N VAL A 113 -0.42 -23.79 14.79
CA VAL A 113 -1.37 -22.84 15.36
C VAL A 113 -2.66 -22.86 14.55
N GLN A 114 -3.79 -22.94 15.25
CA GLN A 114 -5.09 -22.78 14.64
C GLN A 114 -5.41 -21.28 14.51
N LEU A 115 -5.56 -20.82 13.29
CA LEU A 115 -5.97 -19.44 13.02
C LEU A 115 -7.46 -19.25 13.29
N PRO A 116 -7.88 -18.09 13.80
CA PRO A 116 -9.29 -17.81 14.02
C PRO A 116 -10.07 -17.77 12.68
N GLN A 117 -11.32 -18.22 12.74
CA GLN A 117 -12.20 -18.10 11.59
C GLN A 117 -12.69 -16.65 11.45
N GLY A 118 -12.42 -16.03 10.30
CA GLY A 118 -12.89 -14.69 9.96
C GLY A 118 -14.38 -14.67 9.60
N GLN A 119 -15.06 -13.57 9.97
CA GLN A 119 -16.45 -13.29 9.61
C GLN A 119 -16.50 -12.01 8.80
N GLN A 120 -17.54 -11.84 7.97
CA GLN A 120 -17.69 -10.65 7.10
C GLN A 120 -17.78 -9.35 7.90
N ASP A 121 -18.38 -9.38 9.07
CA ASP A 121 -18.59 -8.22 9.93
C ASP A 121 -17.44 -7.98 10.92
N ASP A 122 -16.42 -8.86 10.94
CA ASP A 122 -15.21 -8.63 11.73
C ASP A 122 -14.53 -7.34 11.25
N ILE A 123 -14.05 -6.55 12.20
CA ILE A 123 -13.25 -5.36 11.90
C ILE A 123 -11.93 -5.80 11.28
N ALA A 124 -11.64 -5.32 10.08
CA ALA A 124 -10.42 -5.62 9.33
C ALA A 124 -9.31 -4.59 9.58
N ALA A 125 -9.67 -3.31 9.56
CA ALA A 125 -8.71 -2.23 9.70
C ALA A 125 -9.32 -0.97 10.35
N ILE A 126 -8.45 -0.16 10.97
CA ILE A 126 -8.77 1.19 11.44
C ILE A 126 -7.81 2.17 10.76
N LEU A 127 -8.35 3.05 9.92
CA LEU A 127 -7.61 4.07 9.20
C LEU A 127 -7.69 5.40 9.94
N PHE A 128 -6.59 5.87 10.48
CA PHE A 128 -6.57 7.17 11.13
C PHE A 128 -6.51 8.31 10.11
N THR A 129 -7.37 9.30 10.29
CA THR A 129 -7.36 10.55 9.55
C THR A 129 -6.89 11.68 10.47
N SER A 130 -6.17 12.66 9.89
CA SER A 130 -5.83 13.90 10.59
C SER A 130 -7.12 14.67 10.87
N GLY A 131 -7.65 14.51 12.09
CA GLY A 131 -8.84 15.25 12.52
C GLY A 131 -8.54 16.75 12.59
N THR A 132 -9.44 17.58 12.07
CA THR A 132 -9.36 19.05 12.13
C THR A 132 -9.36 19.58 13.58
N THR A 133 -9.66 18.73 14.56
CA THR A 133 -9.76 19.05 16.00
C THR A 133 -8.52 18.62 16.81
N GLY A 134 -7.44 18.16 16.17
CA GLY A 134 -6.21 17.72 16.83
C GLY A 134 -6.28 16.31 17.45
N ASN A 135 -7.45 15.71 17.59
CA ASN A 135 -7.62 14.33 18.02
C ASN A 135 -7.72 13.38 16.81
N PRO A 136 -6.95 12.29 16.77
CA PRO A 136 -7.05 11.32 15.70
C PRO A 136 -8.44 10.70 15.63
N LYS A 137 -9.00 10.61 14.43
CA LYS A 137 -10.27 9.91 14.19
C LYS A 137 -9.98 8.63 13.41
N GLY A 138 -10.39 7.48 13.95
CA GLY A 138 -10.25 6.18 13.30
C GLY A 138 -11.50 5.84 12.48
N VAL A 139 -11.32 5.64 11.18
CA VAL A 139 -12.35 5.07 10.31
C VAL A 139 -12.27 3.55 10.42
N VAL A 140 -13.32 2.94 10.92
CA VAL A 140 -13.40 1.48 11.12
C VAL A 140 -13.92 0.82 9.85
N LEU A 141 -13.17 -0.14 9.32
CA LEU A 141 -13.52 -0.92 8.13
C LEU A 141 -13.67 -2.41 8.49
N SER A 142 -14.79 -3.01 8.12
CA SER A 142 -14.99 -4.45 8.24
C SER A 142 -14.37 -5.22 7.07
N GLN A 143 -14.23 -6.54 7.21
CA GLN A 143 -13.85 -7.43 6.11
C GLN A 143 -14.78 -7.26 4.91
N LYS A 144 -16.09 -7.14 5.17
CA LYS A 144 -17.10 -6.90 4.15
C LYS A 144 -16.88 -5.59 3.40
N ASN A 145 -16.49 -4.50 4.09
CA ASN A 145 -16.23 -3.22 3.43
C ASN A 145 -15.09 -3.37 2.41
N LEU A 146 -13.94 -3.97 2.81
CA LEU A 146 -12.79 -4.15 1.93
C LEU A 146 -13.11 -5.04 0.72
N ILE A 147 -13.82 -6.16 0.94
CA ILE A 147 -14.18 -7.11 -0.12
C ILE A 147 -15.20 -6.50 -1.08
N SER A 148 -16.23 -5.82 -0.55
CA SER A 148 -17.28 -5.22 -1.39
C SER A 148 -16.74 -4.12 -2.29
N ASP A 149 -15.82 -3.28 -1.78
CA ASP A 149 -15.21 -2.22 -2.56
C ASP A 149 -14.29 -2.78 -3.66
N ALA A 150 -13.51 -3.82 -3.35
CA ALA A 150 -12.72 -4.54 -4.36
C ALA A 150 -13.60 -5.16 -5.46
N PHE A 151 -14.75 -5.74 -5.09
CA PHE A 151 -15.72 -6.30 -6.04
C PHE A 151 -16.33 -5.21 -6.93
N ILE A 152 -16.73 -4.06 -6.34
CA ILE A 152 -17.24 -2.92 -7.11
C ILE A 152 -16.19 -2.40 -8.09
N ALA A 153 -14.92 -2.32 -7.69
CA ALA A 153 -13.84 -1.94 -8.60
C ALA A 153 -13.71 -2.91 -9.79
N GLN A 154 -13.76 -4.21 -9.55
CA GLN A 154 -13.70 -5.23 -10.61
C GLN A 154 -14.89 -5.18 -11.57
N THR A 155 -16.08 -4.85 -11.09
CA THR A 155 -17.28 -4.76 -11.94
C THR A 155 -17.29 -3.50 -12.82
N ASN A 156 -16.60 -2.44 -12.39
CA ASN A 156 -16.56 -1.16 -13.12
C ASN A 156 -15.30 -0.98 -13.97
N LEU A 157 -14.25 -1.73 -13.69
CA LEU A 157 -12.98 -1.67 -14.40
C LEU A 157 -12.62 -3.06 -14.93
N SER A 158 -12.19 -3.12 -16.17
CA SER A 158 -11.65 -4.35 -16.75
C SER A 158 -10.27 -4.64 -16.14
N ILE A 159 -10.26 -5.41 -15.05
CA ILE A 159 -9.07 -5.79 -14.30
C ILE A 159 -8.91 -7.31 -14.36
N PHE A 160 -7.72 -7.79 -14.72
CA PHE A 160 -7.44 -9.20 -14.95
C PHE A 160 -6.25 -9.67 -14.10
N GLU A 161 -6.15 -10.99 -13.90
CA GLU A 161 -5.01 -11.63 -13.21
C GLU A 161 -3.66 -11.41 -13.91
N THR A 162 -3.71 -11.08 -15.21
CA THR A 162 -2.53 -10.76 -16.03
C THR A 162 -2.05 -9.32 -15.90
N ASP A 163 -2.81 -8.48 -15.19
CA ASP A 163 -2.42 -7.09 -14.98
C ASP A 163 -1.27 -6.97 -13.98
N ILE A 164 -0.50 -5.92 -14.18
CA ILE A 164 0.60 -5.53 -13.29
C ILE A 164 0.32 -4.12 -12.76
N PHE A 165 -0.02 -4.05 -11.49
CA PHE A 165 -0.34 -2.81 -10.81
C PHE A 165 0.91 -2.12 -10.28
N TYR A 166 0.94 -0.80 -10.37
CA TYR A 166 2.03 0.00 -9.82
C TYR A 166 1.59 0.75 -8.56
N ALA A 167 2.03 0.26 -7.39
CA ALA A 167 1.76 0.85 -6.09
C ALA A 167 2.82 1.90 -5.73
N LEU A 168 2.71 3.11 -6.29
CA LEU A 168 3.61 4.23 -6.03
C LEU A 168 3.15 5.11 -4.87
N LEU A 169 1.84 5.43 -4.84
CA LEU A 169 1.25 6.24 -3.78
C LEU A 169 1.13 5.44 -2.48
N PRO A 170 1.18 6.09 -1.30
CA PRO A 170 1.17 5.40 -0.02
C PRO A 170 -0.06 4.50 0.16
N ILE A 171 0.16 3.19 0.34
CA ILE A 171 -0.91 2.19 0.46
C ILE A 171 -1.59 2.17 1.84
N HIS A 172 -1.13 2.96 2.80
CA HIS A 172 -1.81 3.16 4.07
C HIS A 172 -3.04 4.09 3.97
N HIS A 173 -3.21 4.82 2.86
CA HIS A 173 -4.39 5.63 2.59
C HIS A 173 -5.50 4.80 1.92
N GLY A 174 -6.75 4.96 2.34
CA GLY A 174 -7.90 4.18 1.90
C GLY A 174 -8.03 4.02 0.37
N TYR A 175 -7.90 5.12 -0.39
CA TYR A 175 -7.97 5.07 -1.86
C TYR A 175 -6.90 4.15 -2.47
N THR A 176 -5.66 4.32 -2.09
CA THR A 176 -4.54 3.54 -2.63
C THR A 176 -4.48 2.14 -2.04
N MET A 177 -4.92 1.96 -0.80
CA MET A 177 -5.10 0.66 -0.18
C MET A 177 -6.03 -0.20 -1.01
N GLN A 178 -7.20 0.32 -1.36
CA GLN A 178 -8.16 -0.43 -2.14
C GLN A 178 -7.69 -0.63 -3.57
N ALA A 179 -7.38 0.45 -4.28
CA ALA A 179 -7.22 0.41 -5.71
C ALA A 179 -5.84 -0.09 -6.19
N ALA A 180 -4.77 0.07 -5.38
CA ALA A 180 -3.42 -0.40 -5.74
C ALA A 180 -2.93 -1.61 -4.92
N PHE A 181 -3.72 -2.08 -3.95
CA PHE A 181 -3.30 -3.18 -3.08
C PHE A 181 -4.38 -4.26 -2.92
N ILE A 182 -5.56 -3.95 -2.33
CA ILE A 182 -6.59 -4.98 -2.08
C ILE A 182 -7.22 -5.47 -3.40
N CYS A 183 -7.58 -4.56 -4.30
CA CYS A 183 -8.20 -4.92 -5.57
C CYS A 183 -7.30 -5.82 -6.44
N PRO A 184 -6.01 -5.50 -6.73
CA PRO A 184 -5.15 -6.41 -7.48
C PRO A 184 -4.96 -7.77 -6.81
N ILE A 185 -4.83 -7.84 -5.48
CA ILE A 185 -4.75 -9.13 -4.77
C ILE A 185 -6.01 -9.98 -4.98
N SER A 186 -7.18 -9.35 -4.96
CA SER A 186 -8.46 -10.06 -5.08
C SER A 186 -8.69 -10.72 -6.44
N VAL A 187 -8.03 -10.23 -7.50
CA VAL A 187 -8.04 -10.84 -8.84
C VAL A 187 -6.81 -11.70 -9.12
N GLY A 188 -5.82 -11.71 -8.22
CA GLY A 188 -4.56 -12.44 -8.42
C GLY A 188 -3.52 -11.72 -9.29
N ALA A 189 -3.71 -10.42 -9.53
CA ALA A 189 -2.78 -9.58 -10.29
C ALA A 189 -1.47 -9.33 -9.55
N GLU A 190 -0.42 -8.98 -10.29
CA GLU A 190 0.88 -8.63 -9.73
C GLU A 190 0.90 -7.18 -9.23
N ILE A 191 1.66 -6.92 -8.16
CA ILE A 191 1.88 -5.58 -7.62
C ILE A 191 3.37 -5.26 -7.60
N VAL A 192 3.75 -4.21 -8.32
CA VAL A 192 5.10 -3.63 -8.29
C VAL A 192 5.08 -2.41 -7.37
N PHE A 193 5.88 -2.45 -6.30
CA PHE A 193 5.99 -1.35 -5.36
C PHE A 193 6.99 -0.31 -5.85
N GLY A 194 6.48 0.89 -6.16
CA GLY A 194 7.29 2.01 -6.62
C GLY A 194 8.16 2.60 -5.51
N LYS A 195 9.40 2.95 -5.85
CA LYS A 195 10.40 3.42 -4.87
C LYS A 195 10.58 4.93 -4.85
N SER A 196 10.14 5.66 -5.88
CA SER A 196 10.40 7.09 -5.99
C SER A 196 9.45 7.79 -6.94
N MET A 197 9.04 9.00 -6.58
CA MET A 197 8.27 9.91 -7.44
C MET A 197 9.13 10.72 -8.42
N ALA A 198 10.45 10.47 -8.49
CA ALA A 198 11.33 11.09 -9.49
C ALA A 198 10.96 10.58 -10.90
N VAL A 199 10.63 11.50 -11.82
CA VAL A 199 10.06 11.15 -13.14
C VAL A 199 10.94 10.17 -13.92
N THR A 200 12.27 10.37 -13.92
CA THR A 200 13.22 9.49 -14.60
C THR A 200 13.16 8.06 -14.08
N ARG A 201 13.09 7.89 -12.76
CA ARG A 201 13.00 6.59 -12.12
C ARG A 201 11.63 5.97 -12.35
N LEU A 202 10.57 6.74 -12.20
CA LEU A 202 9.20 6.31 -12.45
C LEU A 202 9.04 5.77 -13.87
N MET A 203 9.51 6.51 -14.90
CA MET A 203 9.45 6.07 -16.29
C MET A 203 10.26 4.78 -16.53
N LYS A 204 11.37 4.62 -15.83
CA LYS A 204 12.18 3.39 -15.88
C LYS A 204 11.42 2.22 -15.26
N GLU A 205 10.89 2.39 -14.05
CA GLU A 205 10.14 1.36 -13.31
C GLU A 205 8.86 0.94 -14.06
N LEU A 206 8.13 1.89 -14.66
CA LEU A 206 6.96 1.57 -15.50
C LEU A 206 7.31 0.69 -16.69
N LYS A 207 8.44 0.97 -17.35
CA LYS A 207 8.89 0.20 -18.51
C LYS A 207 9.43 -1.17 -18.11
N GLU A 208 10.33 -1.23 -17.12
CA GLU A 208 10.99 -2.45 -16.69
C GLU A 208 10.02 -3.42 -15.98
N GLY A 209 9.05 -2.88 -15.24
CA GLY A 209 8.02 -3.66 -14.57
C GLY A 209 6.87 -4.11 -15.46
N GLY A 210 6.83 -3.69 -16.75
CA GLY A 210 5.71 -4.03 -17.64
C GLY A 210 4.34 -3.58 -17.13
N ILE A 211 4.31 -2.43 -16.41
CA ILE A 211 3.13 -1.96 -15.71
C ILE A 211 1.95 -1.74 -16.67
N THR A 212 0.80 -2.34 -16.38
CA THR A 212 -0.43 -2.17 -17.15
C THR A 212 -1.39 -1.18 -16.50
N ILE A 213 -1.42 -1.12 -15.15
CA ILE A 213 -2.32 -0.24 -14.40
C ILE A 213 -1.53 0.59 -13.39
N MET A 214 -1.69 1.90 -13.45
CA MET A 214 -1.13 2.84 -12.50
C MET A 214 -2.23 3.78 -11.98
N LEU A 215 -2.36 3.82 -10.66
CA LEU A 215 -3.19 4.83 -10.01
C LEU A 215 -2.38 6.10 -9.77
N GLY A 216 -3.04 7.23 -9.97
CA GLY A 216 -2.42 8.52 -9.77
C GLY A 216 -3.38 9.57 -9.27
N VAL A 217 -2.81 10.58 -8.66
CA VAL A 217 -3.48 11.83 -8.30
C VAL A 217 -3.06 12.95 -9.27
N PRO A 218 -3.83 14.02 -9.42
CA PRO A 218 -3.51 15.10 -10.36
C PRO A 218 -2.07 15.62 -10.24
N LEU A 219 -1.54 15.70 -9.03
CA LEU A 219 -0.17 16.13 -8.79
C LEU A 219 0.87 15.19 -9.45
N LEU A 220 0.65 13.88 -9.41
CA LEU A 220 1.53 12.89 -10.04
C LEU A 220 1.53 13.05 -11.55
N TYR A 221 0.35 13.15 -12.18
CA TYR A 221 0.21 13.33 -13.61
C TYR A 221 0.83 14.65 -14.09
N ASN A 222 0.67 15.74 -13.33
CA ASN A 222 1.31 17.01 -13.62
C ASN A 222 2.85 16.92 -13.57
N LYS A 223 3.40 16.21 -12.60
CA LYS A 223 4.85 15.95 -12.52
C LYS A 223 5.33 15.14 -13.72
N LEU A 224 4.62 14.07 -14.09
CA LEU A 224 4.93 13.25 -15.27
C LEU A 224 4.93 14.09 -16.53
N LEU A 225 3.87 14.85 -16.78
CA LEU A 225 3.74 15.70 -17.95
C LEU A 225 4.88 16.73 -18.03
N SER A 226 5.20 17.37 -16.91
CA SER A 226 6.30 18.34 -16.81
C SER A 226 7.65 17.69 -17.11
N GLY A 227 7.90 16.49 -16.59
CA GLY A 227 9.12 15.72 -16.83
C GLY A 227 9.26 15.28 -18.29
N ILE A 228 8.18 14.79 -18.90
CA ILE A 228 8.14 14.42 -20.33
C ILE A 228 8.42 15.64 -21.20
N ARG A 229 7.76 16.78 -20.94
CA ARG A 229 7.99 18.03 -21.66
C ARG A 229 9.43 18.50 -21.54
N LYS A 230 10.03 18.42 -20.34
CA LYS A 230 11.44 18.75 -20.11
C LYS A 230 12.36 17.83 -20.93
N GLY A 231 12.09 16.53 -20.94
CA GLY A 231 12.83 15.54 -21.73
C GLY A 231 12.75 15.80 -23.23
N ILE A 232 11.59 16.19 -23.76
CA ILE A 232 11.39 16.55 -25.17
C ILE A 232 12.19 17.81 -25.52
N ARG A 233 12.13 18.85 -24.67
CA ARG A 233 12.89 20.11 -24.88
C ARG A 233 14.40 19.89 -24.89
N ALA A 234 14.90 18.99 -24.06
CA ALA A 234 16.32 18.65 -24.00
C ALA A 234 16.85 17.99 -25.29
N LYS A 235 15.97 17.41 -26.14
CA LYS A 235 16.31 16.83 -27.44
C LYS A 235 16.43 17.87 -28.57
N GLY A 236 16.21 19.16 -28.25
CA GLY A 236 16.37 20.24 -29.19
C GLY A 236 15.06 20.78 -29.77
N PRO A 237 15.13 21.98 -30.43
CA PRO A 237 13.93 22.68 -30.88
C PRO A 237 13.16 21.94 -31.97
N VAL A 238 13.84 21.22 -32.85
CA VAL A 238 13.21 20.48 -33.98
C VAL A 238 12.33 19.37 -33.42
N VAL A 239 12.85 18.55 -32.48
CA VAL A 239 12.09 17.47 -31.83
C VAL A 239 10.90 18.03 -31.04
N SER A 240 11.10 19.16 -30.36
CA SER A 240 10.03 19.84 -29.62
C SER A 240 8.91 20.32 -30.55
N LEU A 241 9.23 20.84 -31.73
CA LEU A 241 8.26 21.30 -32.73
C LEU A 241 7.47 20.13 -33.33
N ILE A 242 8.16 19.05 -33.70
CA ILE A 242 7.53 17.83 -34.22
C ILE A 242 6.57 17.23 -33.19
N MET A 243 6.99 17.10 -31.93
CA MET A 243 6.14 16.56 -30.87
C MET A 243 4.90 17.43 -30.61
N LYS A 244 5.07 18.76 -30.64
CA LYS A 244 3.95 19.70 -30.51
C LYS A 244 2.94 19.55 -31.66
N PHE A 245 3.44 19.41 -32.88
CA PHE A 245 2.60 19.18 -34.07
C PHE A 245 1.82 17.86 -33.94
N LEU A 246 2.50 16.75 -33.60
CA LEU A 246 1.87 15.44 -33.45
C LEU A 246 0.82 15.44 -32.33
N MET A 247 1.08 16.10 -31.20
CA MET A 247 0.11 16.25 -30.11
C MET A 247 -1.13 17.02 -30.55
N ASN A 248 -0.97 18.10 -31.28
CA ASN A 248 -2.10 18.88 -31.82
C ASN A 248 -2.89 18.08 -32.85
N LEU A 249 -2.20 17.36 -33.74
CA LEU A 249 -2.86 16.48 -34.72
C LEU A 249 -3.66 15.38 -34.04
N SER A 250 -3.09 14.70 -33.02
CA SER A 250 -3.78 13.70 -32.21
C SER A 250 -5.02 14.26 -31.53
N PHE A 251 -4.93 15.47 -30.98
CA PHE A 251 -6.07 16.14 -30.34
C PHE A 251 -7.20 16.42 -31.35
N VAL A 252 -6.87 16.92 -32.54
CA VAL A 252 -7.85 17.19 -33.60
C VAL A 252 -8.51 15.91 -34.10
N LEU A 253 -7.71 14.86 -34.36
CA LEU A 253 -8.24 13.55 -34.79
C LEU A 253 -9.19 12.97 -33.77
N ARG A 254 -8.83 13.03 -32.48
CA ARG A 254 -9.68 12.54 -31.38
C ARG A 254 -11.01 13.27 -31.33
N LYS A 255 -11.00 14.60 -31.46
CA LYS A 255 -12.21 15.40 -31.47
C LYS A 255 -13.15 15.07 -32.65
N ILE A 256 -12.58 14.67 -33.79
CA ILE A 256 -13.34 14.26 -34.99
C ILE A 256 -13.93 12.86 -34.77
N THR A 257 -13.17 11.91 -34.17
CA THR A 257 -13.63 10.53 -33.97
C THR A 257 -14.63 10.42 -32.82
N GLU A 258 -14.48 11.19 -31.73
CA GLU A 258 -15.45 11.20 -30.61
C GLU A 258 -16.81 11.84 -30.97
N HIS A 259 -16.91 12.56 -32.09
CA HIS A 259 -18.19 13.13 -32.59
C HIS A 259 -19.01 12.13 -33.42
N ASN A 260 -18.47 10.94 -33.68
CA ASN A 260 -19.11 9.91 -34.50
C ASN A 260 -19.55 8.67 -33.71
N TYR A 261 -19.65 8.78 -32.35
CA TYR A 261 -20.24 7.77 -31.48
C TYR A 261 -21.30 8.37 -30.57
#